data_4f853f15829e43a27e6c571ab2c31a18
#
_entry.id   4f853f15829e43a27e6c571ab2c31a18
#
_cell.length_a   1.000
_cell.length_b   1.000
_cell.length_c   1.000
_cell.angle_alpha   90.00
_cell.angle_beta   90.00
_cell.angle_gamma   90.00
#
_symmetry.space_group_name_H-M   'P 1'
#
loop_
_entity.id
_entity.type
_entity.pdbx_description
1 polymer ?
#
loop_
_entity_poly.entity_id
_entity_poly.type
_entity_poly.pdbx_seq_one_letter_code
_entity_poly.pdbx_strand_id
1 'polypeptide(L)' 'EKANLILNILWDRNHPMSVTELIEALKEEFSLNCEKEEVQDYLRFLLASDYAEKKRKGLKVLYAALGSEYTL' A
#
# COMPACT_ATOMS: atom_id res chain seq x y z
N GLU A 1 -7.94 -11.76 2.89
CA GLU A 1 -7.53 -10.70 3.80
C GLU A 1 -7.26 -9.41 3.04
N LYS A 2 -7.75 -8.31 3.59
CA LYS A 2 -7.53 -7.01 2.95
C LYS A 2 -6.06 -6.63 2.93
N ALA A 3 -5.31 -7.03 3.95
CA ALA A 3 -3.88 -6.75 3.97
C ALA A 3 -3.18 -7.38 2.78
N ASN A 4 -3.57 -8.60 2.42
CA ASN A 4 -2.99 -9.26 1.26
C ASN A 4 -3.37 -8.56 -0.04
N LEU A 5 -4.57 -8.02 -0.10
CA LEU A 5 -4.99 -7.28 -1.30
C LEU A 5 -4.16 -6.01 -1.45
N ILE A 6 -3.90 -5.32 -0.35
CA ILE A 6 -3.04 -4.14 -0.39
C ILE A 6 -1.65 -4.51 -0.86
N LEU A 7 -1.11 -5.59 -0.34
CA LEU A 7 0.23 -6.02 -0.74
C LEU A 7 0.25 -6.39 -2.22
N ASN A 8 -0.79 -7.07 -2.70
CA ASN A 8 -0.88 -7.42 -4.11
C ASN A 8 -0.90 -6.19 -5.00
N ILE A 9 -1.62 -5.15 -4.57
CA ILE A 9 -1.66 -3.90 -5.33
C ILE A 9 -0.28 -3.28 -5.38
N LEU A 10 0.42 -3.26 -4.27
CA LEU A 10 1.77 -2.69 -4.22
C LEU A 10 2.71 -3.46 -5.14
N TRP A 11 2.59 -4.79 -5.19
CA TRP A 11 3.38 -5.60 -6.10
C TRP A 11 3.01 -5.33 -7.56
N ASP A 12 1.71 -5.27 -7.85
CA ASP A 12 1.22 -5.09 -9.22
C ASP A 12 1.63 -3.75 -9.80
N ARG A 13 1.42 -2.68 -9.02
CA ARG A 13 1.73 -1.35 -9.50
C ARG A 13 3.23 -1.10 -9.54
N ASN A 14 3.97 -1.81 -8.69
CA ASN A 14 5.42 -1.79 -8.70
C ASN A 14 6.00 -0.38 -8.54
N HIS A 15 5.35 0.45 -7.73
CA HIS A 15 5.86 1.77 -7.39
C HIS A 15 5.25 2.18 -6.06
N PRO A 16 5.89 3.10 -5.34
CA PRO A 16 5.34 3.56 -4.06
C PRO A 16 3.99 4.24 -4.24
N MET A 17 3.08 4.00 -3.31
CA MET A 17 1.72 4.52 -3.39
C MET A 17 1.32 5.13 -2.06
N SER A 18 0.52 6.19 -2.14
CA SER A 18 -0.04 6.82 -0.95
C SER A 18 -1.27 6.06 -0.49
N VAL A 19 -1.73 6.38 0.73
CA VAL A 19 -2.96 5.77 1.25
C VAL A 19 -4.14 6.05 0.32
N THR A 20 -4.24 7.28 -0.17
CA THR A 20 -5.33 7.65 -1.08
C THR A 20 -5.29 6.81 -2.34
N GLU A 21 -4.11 6.63 -2.90
CA GLU A 21 -3.98 5.81 -4.10
C GLU A 21 -4.35 4.35 -3.84
N LEU A 22 -3.99 3.84 -2.66
CA LEU A 22 -4.36 2.47 -2.30
C LEU A 22 -5.86 2.32 -2.14
N ILE A 23 -6.52 3.32 -1.54
CA ILE A 23 -7.97 3.29 -1.40
C ILE A 23 -8.63 3.24 -2.77
N GLU A 24 -8.17 4.06 -3.70
CA GLU A 24 -8.72 4.08 -5.05
C GLU A 24 -8.47 2.77 -5.79
N ALA A 25 -7.28 2.21 -5.62
CA ALA A 25 -6.97 0.94 -6.27
C ALA A 25 -7.84 -0.20 -5.72
N LEU A 26 -8.06 -0.22 -4.42
CA LEU A 26 -8.93 -1.23 -3.82
C LEU A 26 -10.35 -1.13 -4.38
N LYS A 27 -10.82 0.09 -4.56
CA LYS A 27 -12.15 0.29 -5.11
C LYS A 27 -12.22 -0.16 -6.56
N GLU A 28 -11.22 0.21 -7.37
CA GLU A 28 -11.23 -0.09 -8.79
C GLU A 28 -11.02 -1.57 -9.08
N GLU A 29 -10.11 -2.21 -8.36
CA GLU A 29 -9.74 -3.59 -8.70
C GLU A 29 -10.59 -4.62 -7.97
N PHE A 30 -11.05 -4.30 -6.77
CA PHE A 30 -11.75 -5.28 -5.94
C PHE A 30 -13.12 -4.81 -5.52
N SER A 31 -13.55 -3.63 -5.94
CA SER A 31 -14.84 -3.06 -5.56
C SER A 31 -14.99 -2.94 -4.05
N LEU A 32 -13.90 -2.67 -3.36
CA LEU A 32 -13.90 -2.53 -1.91
C LEU A 32 -13.82 -1.06 -1.53
N ASN A 33 -14.71 -0.66 -0.63
CA ASN A 33 -14.70 0.69 -0.08
C ASN A 33 -14.05 0.62 1.29
N CYS A 34 -12.81 1.09 1.37
CA CYS A 34 -12.06 1.09 2.60
C CYS A 34 -11.86 2.50 3.09
N GLU A 35 -11.90 2.67 4.40
CA GLU A 35 -11.64 3.97 4.99
C GLU A 35 -10.15 4.14 5.22
N LYS A 36 -9.75 5.40 5.31
CA LYS A 36 -8.33 5.73 5.45
C LYS A 36 -7.71 5.03 6.66
N GLU A 37 -8.42 5.05 7.78
CA GLU A 37 -7.89 4.45 9.00
C GLU A 37 -7.72 2.95 8.86
N GLU A 38 -8.65 2.32 8.16
CA GLU A 38 -8.58 0.89 7.93
C GLU A 38 -7.35 0.54 7.11
N VAL A 39 -7.10 1.28 6.04
CA VAL A 39 -5.94 1.05 5.20
C VAL A 39 -4.65 1.31 5.99
N GLN A 40 -4.65 2.36 6.80
CA GLN A 40 -3.48 2.65 7.62
C GLN A 40 -3.18 1.53 8.61
N ASP A 41 -4.20 0.91 9.17
CA ASP A 41 -4.01 -0.20 10.10
C ASP A 41 -3.38 -1.40 9.39
N TYR A 42 -3.87 -1.72 8.20
CA TYR A 42 -3.29 -2.81 7.44
C TYR A 42 -1.85 -2.50 7.04
N LEU A 43 -1.57 -1.25 6.68
CA LEU A 43 -0.21 -0.87 6.33
C LEU A 43 0.72 -0.98 7.53
N ARG A 44 0.24 -0.60 8.73
CA ARG A 44 1.07 -0.77 9.91
C ARG A 44 1.42 -2.23 10.15
N PHE A 45 0.46 -3.12 9.93
CA PHE A 45 0.72 -4.54 10.04
C PHE A 45 1.77 -4.99 9.02
N LEU A 46 1.63 -4.55 7.78
CA LEU A 46 2.58 -4.94 6.74
C LEU A 46 3.97 -4.39 7.01
N LEU A 47 4.05 -3.18 7.54
CA LEU A 47 5.35 -2.61 7.92
C LEU A 47 5.99 -3.39 9.05
N ALA A 48 5.21 -3.72 10.08
CA ALA A 48 5.73 -4.45 11.23
C ALA A 48 6.18 -5.85 10.86
N SER A 49 5.57 -6.44 9.84
CA SER A 49 5.90 -7.78 9.38
C SER A 49 6.94 -7.80 8.27
N ASP A 50 7.48 -6.64 7.92
CA ASP A 50 8.50 -6.51 6.87
C ASP A 50 8.01 -6.94 5.50
N TYR A 51 6.73 -6.79 5.23
CA TYR A 51 6.19 -7.02 3.89
C TYR A 51 6.14 -5.74 3.07
N ALA A 52 6.21 -4.60 3.73
CA ALA A 52 6.13 -3.31 3.06
C ALA A 52 7.09 -2.34 3.70
N GLU A 53 7.41 -1.27 3.00
CA GLU A 53 8.24 -0.22 3.55
C GLU A 53 7.58 1.12 3.32
N LYS A 54 7.98 2.09 4.12
CA LYS A 54 7.43 3.42 4.11
C LYS A 54 8.48 4.38 3.58
N LYS A 55 8.10 5.21 2.64
CA LYS A 55 9.01 6.18 2.05
C LYS A 55 8.41 7.57 2.16
N ARG A 56 9.26 8.54 2.38
CA ARG A 56 8.84 9.94 2.41
C ARG A 56 9.39 10.65 1.19
N LYS A 57 8.52 11.42 0.56
CA LYS A 57 8.93 12.25 -0.56
C LYS A 57 8.29 13.62 -0.37
N GLY A 58 9.09 14.56 0.14
CA GLY A 58 8.57 15.86 0.52
C GLY A 58 7.59 15.71 1.67
N LEU A 59 6.39 16.22 1.49
CA LEU A 59 5.33 16.10 2.50
C LEU A 59 4.50 14.84 2.33
N LYS A 60 4.81 14.04 1.31
CA LYS A 60 4.03 12.83 1.03
C LYS A 60 4.64 11.63 1.72
N VAL A 61 3.77 10.75 2.20
CA VAL A 61 4.17 9.46 2.74
C VAL A 61 3.67 8.39 1.78
N LEU A 62 4.60 7.58 1.29
CA LEU A 62 4.28 6.54 0.31
C LEU A 62 4.67 5.20 0.86
N TYR A 63 4.03 4.15 0.35
CA TYR A 63 4.27 2.78 0.79
C TYR A 63 4.58 1.93 -0.42
N ALA A 64 5.47 0.96 -0.22
CA ALA A 64 5.89 0.06 -1.29
C ALA A 64 6.09 -1.33 -0.73
N ALA A 65 5.94 -2.33 -1.58
CA ALA A 65 6.19 -3.71 -1.17
C ALA A 65 7.70 -3.93 -1.07
N LEU A 66 8.12 -4.52 0.02
CA LEU A 66 9.53 -4.89 0.17
C LEU A 66 9.84 -6.02 -0.80
N GLY A 67 11.02 -5.94 -1.39
CA GLY A 67 11.43 -6.94 -2.36
C GLY A 67 10.87 -6.75 -3.75
N SER A 68 10.08 -5.68 -3.95
CA SER A 68 9.59 -5.39 -5.29
C SER A 68 10.77 -4.93 -6.16
N GLU A 69 10.58 -5.04 -7.48
CA GLU A 69 11.66 -4.75 -8.39
C GLU A 69 11.64 -3.32 -8.91
N TYR A 70 10.78 -2.48 -8.37
CA TYR A 70 10.78 -1.11 -8.82
C TYR A 70 12.11 -0.46 -8.49
N THR A 71 12.54 0.42 -9.35
CA THR A 71 13.81 1.08 -9.20
C THR A 71 13.67 2.29 -8.28
N LEU A 72 14.63 2.43 -7.42
CA LEU A 72 14.67 3.57 -6.51
C LEU A 72 15.44 4.72 -7.08
#